data_9794f3298c3570d7e16e9c9091906dc0
#
_entry.id   9794f3298c3570d7e16e9c9091906dc0
#
_cell.length_a   1.000
_cell.length_b   1.000
_cell.length_c   1.000
_cell.angle_alpha   90.00
_cell.angle_beta   90.00
_cell.angle_gamma   90.00
#
_symmetry.space_group_name_H-M   'P 1'
#
loop_
_entity.id
_entity.type
_entity.pdbx_description
1 polymer ?
#
loop_
_entity_poly.entity_id
_entity_poly.type
_entity_poly.pdbx_seq_one_letter_code
_entity_poly.pdbx_strand_id
1 'polypeptide(L)'
;TEAEQQARIATLFDINQLNNRNLSAFTKLKELQGEDGGWSWYKGMFGSRYITGYITELLVRLPLLTKNELSEEVAAMRQKAFGYLNRQALEEYRNIRKAEKNGTRITANSESAMTYLYLIALSGEQVPADNQAAYCYFLSKVGANLKDGTMSSKAQSAIILKAAGRTAEANEFIAALKEHLVQTDELGAYFAFQANPYNWGMLPIPAHVEVMEALRMAGGNEALVEEMKLWLLKQKQTTSWNSPVATADAVYALLCQGTNLLESRGDVRITLGNKVLETLSPTKTIIPGLGYVKETFAQGSPELKAKTVTVEKRDAGIAWGAVYAQYLSPISDVKQQGGELNVEKKLYVERISAGGSKSLQPVTEGTVLSVGDKIVARLTIRLDRTMDFVQLKDQRGACFEPIGSLSGYRWSNGLGYYAEVEDAATNFFFDHLGKGVYVLEHSYRIAR
;
A
#
# COMPACT_ATOMS: atom_id res chain seq x y z
N THR A 1 -6.30 9.84 21.14
CA THR A 1 -7.62 9.23 21.46
C THR A 1 -8.54 9.26 20.24
N GLU A 2 -9.59 8.41 20.24
CA GLU A 2 -10.62 8.39 19.17
C GLU A 2 -11.26 9.78 18.98
N ALA A 3 -11.46 10.52 20.06
CA ALA A 3 -11.96 11.89 20.04
C ALA A 3 -11.00 12.90 19.36
N GLU A 4 -9.69 12.74 19.52
CA GLU A 4 -8.69 13.57 18.82
C GLU A 4 -8.63 13.26 17.32
N GLN A 5 -8.81 12.00 16.94
CA GLN A 5 -8.92 11.62 15.54
C GLN A 5 -10.18 12.19 14.91
N GLN A 6 -11.30 12.16 15.62
CA GLN A 6 -12.57 12.76 15.18
C GLN A 6 -12.46 14.28 15.07
N ALA A 7 -11.80 14.95 16.01
CA ALA A 7 -11.54 16.39 15.93
C ALA A 7 -10.63 16.76 14.74
N ARG A 8 -9.63 15.94 14.44
CA ARG A 8 -8.78 16.12 13.25
C ARG A 8 -9.56 15.97 11.95
N ILE A 9 -10.52 15.06 11.92
CA ILE A 9 -11.37 14.86 10.74
C ILE A 9 -12.32 16.04 10.57
N ALA A 10 -12.91 16.57 11.65
CA ALA A 10 -13.74 17.77 11.58
C ALA A 10 -12.97 18.98 11.02
N THR A 11 -11.68 19.12 11.34
CA THR A 11 -10.83 20.18 10.77
C THR A 11 -10.50 19.97 9.28
N LEU A 12 -10.60 18.76 8.74
CA LEU A 12 -10.44 18.52 7.31
C LEU A 12 -11.62 19.04 6.48
N PHE A 13 -12.78 19.25 7.10
CA PHE A 13 -13.96 19.82 6.45
C PHE A 13 -14.12 21.33 6.65
N ASP A 14 -13.16 21.98 7.33
CA ASP A 14 -13.09 23.45 7.35
C ASP A 14 -12.56 23.94 5.99
N ILE A 15 -13.48 24.42 5.16
CA ILE A 15 -13.21 24.91 3.81
C ILE A 15 -12.12 25.99 3.81
N ASN A 16 -12.07 26.84 4.83
CA ASN A 16 -11.07 27.89 4.95
C ASN A 16 -9.68 27.31 5.19
N GLN A 17 -9.57 26.30 6.05
CA GLN A 17 -8.30 25.61 6.30
C GLN A 17 -7.84 24.83 5.07
N LEU A 18 -8.73 24.15 4.36
CA LEU A 18 -8.41 23.46 3.12
C LEU A 18 -7.93 24.43 2.05
N ASN A 19 -8.62 25.55 1.86
CA ASN A 19 -8.24 26.57 0.89
C ASN A 19 -6.87 27.18 1.23
N ASN A 20 -6.62 27.48 2.51
CA ASN A 20 -5.33 28.01 2.95
C ASN A 20 -4.19 27.00 2.74
N ARG A 21 -4.42 25.72 3.01
CA ARG A 21 -3.43 24.66 2.77
C ARG A 21 -3.15 24.50 1.27
N ASN A 22 -4.19 24.48 0.44
CA ASN A 22 -4.03 24.40 -1.02
C ASN A 22 -3.27 25.60 -1.56
N LEU A 23 -3.63 26.80 -1.18
CA LEU A 23 -2.94 28.04 -1.59
C LEU A 23 -1.46 27.99 -1.17
N SER A 24 -1.18 27.63 0.08
CA SER A 24 0.18 27.48 0.59
C SER A 24 0.97 26.43 -0.18
N ALA A 25 0.37 25.28 -0.50
CA ALA A 25 1.02 24.21 -1.25
C ALA A 25 1.37 24.65 -2.68
N PHE A 26 0.42 25.27 -3.39
CA PHE A 26 0.67 25.77 -4.74
C PHE A 26 1.66 26.93 -4.78
N THR A 27 1.61 27.85 -3.83
CA THR A 27 2.60 28.94 -3.70
C THR A 27 4.00 28.36 -3.53
N LYS A 28 4.16 27.39 -2.63
CA LYS A 28 5.43 26.73 -2.40
C LYS A 28 5.92 25.95 -3.63
N LEU A 29 5.01 25.26 -4.31
CA LEU A 29 5.33 24.53 -5.54
C LEU A 29 5.82 25.48 -6.65
N LYS A 30 5.18 26.65 -6.78
CA LYS A 30 5.57 27.72 -7.71
C LYS A 30 6.94 28.31 -7.38
N GLU A 31 7.23 28.55 -6.09
CA GLU A 31 8.54 29.05 -5.63
C GLU A 31 9.69 28.07 -5.86
N LEU A 32 9.40 26.77 -5.90
CA LEU A 32 10.38 25.71 -6.14
C LEU A 32 10.59 25.41 -7.63
N GLN A 33 9.71 25.90 -8.51
CA GLN A 33 9.89 25.73 -9.94
C GLN A 33 10.99 26.68 -10.45
N GLY A 34 12.04 26.11 -11.04
CA GLY A 34 13.16 26.87 -11.57
C GLY A 34 12.79 27.72 -12.79
N GLU A 35 13.68 28.66 -13.15
CA GLU A 35 13.53 29.50 -14.35
C GLU A 35 13.49 28.66 -15.64
N ASP A 36 14.14 27.49 -15.62
CA ASP A 36 14.10 26.49 -16.69
C ASP A 36 12.76 25.73 -16.77
N GLY A 37 11.82 25.99 -15.86
CA GLY A 37 10.51 25.35 -15.77
C GLY A 37 10.51 23.98 -15.09
N GLY A 38 11.66 23.45 -14.68
CA GLY A 38 11.80 22.20 -13.95
C GLY A 38 11.74 22.38 -12.44
N TRP A 39 11.47 21.29 -11.73
CA TRP A 39 11.64 21.20 -10.27
C TRP A 39 12.90 20.43 -9.93
N SER A 40 13.55 20.83 -8.85
CA SER A 40 14.77 20.22 -8.34
C SER A 40 14.55 19.52 -7.00
N TRP A 41 15.53 18.70 -6.59
CA TRP A 41 15.51 18.06 -5.27
C TRP A 41 15.60 19.07 -4.12
N TYR A 42 16.36 20.13 -4.31
CA TYR A 42 16.56 21.19 -3.31
C TYR A 42 16.51 22.56 -3.98
N LYS A 43 16.05 23.56 -3.24
CA LYS A 43 15.98 24.94 -3.70
C LYS A 43 17.35 25.43 -4.21
N GLY A 44 17.38 26.03 -5.41
CA GLY A 44 18.58 26.57 -6.04
C GLY A 44 19.41 25.59 -6.87
N MET A 45 18.97 24.31 -6.98
CA MET A 45 19.56 23.36 -7.92
C MET A 45 18.91 23.44 -9.30
N PHE A 46 19.58 22.91 -10.32
CA PHE A 46 18.98 22.73 -11.65
C PHE A 46 17.80 21.75 -11.60
N GLY A 47 16.86 21.95 -12.50
CA GLY A 47 15.69 21.07 -12.62
C GLY A 47 16.10 19.59 -12.82
N SER A 48 15.43 18.71 -12.10
CA SER A 48 15.57 17.24 -12.23
C SER A 48 14.48 16.70 -13.13
N ARG A 49 14.83 15.92 -14.16
CA ARG A 49 13.85 15.26 -15.03
C ARG A 49 12.90 14.37 -14.24
N TYR A 50 13.41 13.63 -13.24
CA TYR A 50 12.64 12.75 -12.40
C TYR A 50 11.59 13.52 -11.59
N ILE A 51 12.02 14.53 -10.81
CA ILE A 51 11.12 15.34 -9.98
C ILE A 51 10.12 16.10 -10.84
N THR A 52 10.59 16.71 -11.95
CA THR A 52 9.71 17.43 -12.86
C THR A 52 8.69 16.51 -13.52
N GLY A 53 9.11 15.32 -13.96
CA GLY A 53 8.22 14.30 -14.52
C GLY A 53 7.11 13.92 -13.54
N TYR A 54 7.48 13.58 -12.32
CA TYR A 54 6.53 13.17 -11.27
C TYR A 54 5.54 14.30 -10.90
N ILE A 55 6.03 15.52 -10.67
CA ILE A 55 5.15 16.66 -10.38
C ILE A 55 4.23 16.96 -11.57
N THR A 56 4.74 16.87 -12.80
CA THR A 56 3.92 17.07 -14.00
C THR A 56 2.82 16.03 -14.10
N GLU A 57 3.10 14.78 -13.78
CA GLU A 57 2.11 13.70 -13.72
C GLU A 57 0.97 14.01 -12.74
N LEU A 58 1.31 14.45 -11.51
CA LEU A 58 0.32 14.89 -10.53
C LEU A 58 -0.53 16.06 -11.04
N LEU A 59 0.09 17.04 -11.72
CA LEU A 59 -0.63 18.16 -12.30
C LEU A 59 -1.53 17.76 -13.48
N VAL A 60 -1.16 16.72 -14.22
CA VAL A 60 -2.00 16.14 -15.29
C VAL A 60 -3.21 15.41 -14.69
N ARG A 61 -3.03 14.71 -13.57
CA ARG A 61 -4.09 13.97 -12.87
C ARG A 61 -5.00 14.86 -12.02
N LEU A 62 -4.56 16.03 -11.62
CA LEU A 62 -5.30 16.92 -10.71
C LEU A 62 -6.72 17.30 -11.20
N PRO A 63 -6.98 17.62 -12.48
CA PRO A 63 -8.33 17.87 -12.99
C PRO A 63 -9.27 16.67 -12.84
N LEU A 64 -8.74 15.45 -12.94
CA LEU A 64 -9.53 14.22 -12.77
C LEU A 64 -9.96 14.05 -11.29
N LEU A 65 -9.09 14.42 -10.36
CA LEU A 65 -9.38 14.38 -8.93
C LEU A 65 -10.39 15.43 -8.50
N THR A 66 -10.22 16.66 -8.96
CA THR A 66 -11.04 17.81 -8.52
C THR A 66 -12.31 17.96 -9.33
N LYS A 67 -12.40 17.30 -10.49
CA LYS A 67 -13.46 17.49 -11.52
C LYS A 67 -13.60 18.97 -11.97
N ASN A 68 -12.55 19.75 -11.77
CA ASN A 68 -12.48 21.16 -12.11
C ASN A 68 -11.30 21.41 -13.04
N GLU A 69 -11.38 22.46 -13.82
CA GLU A 69 -10.24 22.96 -14.56
C GLU A 69 -9.15 23.46 -13.60
N LEU A 70 -7.91 23.39 -14.05
CA LEU A 70 -6.78 23.95 -13.30
C LEU A 70 -6.91 25.48 -13.22
N SER A 71 -6.56 26.06 -12.07
CA SER A 71 -6.39 27.50 -12.00
C SER A 71 -5.31 27.96 -13.00
N GLU A 72 -5.39 29.21 -13.46
CA GLU A 72 -4.41 29.80 -14.41
C GLU A 72 -2.97 29.63 -13.91
N GLU A 73 -2.73 29.78 -12.61
CA GLU A 73 -1.38 29.63 -12.04
C GLU A 73 -0.89 28.18 -12.14
N VAL A 74 -1.73 27.19 -11.84
CA VAL A 74 -1.36 25.78 -11.92
C VAL A 74 -1.19 25.34 -13.37
N ALA A 75 -2.05 25.83 -14.28
CA ALA A 75 -1.91 25.59 -15.70
C ALA A 75 -0.60 26.16 -16.25
N ALA A 76 -0.20 27.37 -15.82
CA ALA A 76 1.06 27.98 -16.22
C ALA A 76 2.28 27.18 -15.69
N MET A 77 2.24 26.67 -14.45
CA MET A 77 3.27 25.79 -13.92
C MET A 77 3.41 24.51 -14.74
N ARG A 78 2.27 23.86 -15.08
CA ARG A 78 2.25 22.67 -15.93
C ARG A 78 2.85 22.94 -17.31
N GLN A 79 2.48 24.07 -17.95
CA GLN A 79 3.02 24.45 -19.25
C GLN A 79 4.54 24.67 -19.22
N LYS A 80 5.06 25.33 -18.19
CA LYS A 80 6.52 25.51 -18.01
C LYS A 80 7.23 24.17 -17.85
N ALA A 81 6.63 23.24 -17.10
CA ALA A 81 7.17 21.89 -16.90
C ALA A 81 7.24 21.11 -18.22
N PHE A 82 6.19 21.15 -19.04
CA PHE A 82 6.23 20.55 -20.39
C PHE A 82 7.29 21.21 -21.27
N GLY A 83 7.46 22.53 -21.18
CA GLY A 83 8.55 23.24 -21.84
C GLY A 83 9.93 22.75 -21.45
N TYR A 84 10.15 22.49 -20.15
CA TYR A 84 11.38 21.88 -19.64
C TYR A 84 11.56 20.46 -20.19
N LEU A 85 10.54 19.59 -20.06
CA LEU A 85 10.60 18.20 -20.52
C LEU A 85 10.83 18.10 -22.03
N ASN A 86 10.21 18.96 -22.83
CA ASN A 86 10.45 19.03 -24.27
C ASN A 86 11.92 19.35 -24.60
N ARG A 87 12.53 20.34 -23.92
CA ARG A 87 13.95 20.65 -24.13
C ARG A 87 14.85 19.49 -23.76
N GLN A 88 14.57 18.85 -22.63
CA GLN A 88 15.35 17.70 -22.16
C GLN A 88 15.24 16.49 -23.10
N ALA A 89 14.04 16.21 -23.62
CA ALA A 89 13.80 15.15 -24.59
C ALA A 89 14.55 15.43 -25.92
N LEU A 90 14.53 16.67 -26.39
CA LEU A 90 15.25 17.07 -27.61
C LEU A 90 16.76 16.95 -27.44
N GLU A 91 17.29 17.36 -26.30
CA GLU A 91 18.72 17.23 -25.98
C GLU A 91 19.15 15.76 -25.94
N GLU A 92 18.39 14.92 -25.26
CA GLU A 92 18.64 13.48 -25.22
C GLU A 92 18.61 12.86 -26.62
N TYR A 93 17.61 13.17 -27.43
CA TYR A 93 17.54 12.74 -28.81
C TYR A 93 18.76 13.12 -29.62
N ARG A 94 19.22 14.37 -29.51
CA ARG A 94 20.43 14.87 -30.20
C ARG A 94 21.67 14.09 -29.77
N ASN A 95 21.81 13.83 -28.48
CA ASN A 95 22.93 13.04 -27.94
C ASN A 95 22.89 11.58 -28.41
N ILE A 96 21.73 10.97 -28.44
CA ILE A 96 21.53 9.61 -28.99
C ILE A 96 21.93 9.58 -30.48
N ARG A 97 21.43 10.52 -31.29
CA ARG A 97 21.76 10.59 -32.74
C ARG A 97 23.25 10.78 -33.00
N LYS A 98 23.93 11.53 -32.12
CA LYS A 98 25.39 11.65 -32.17
C LYS A 98 26.10 10.35 -31.82
N ALA A 99 25.63 9.64 -30.78
CA ALA A 99 26.18 8.34 -30.39
C ALA A 99 25.97 7.28 -31.50
N GLU A 100 24.78 7.25 -32.11
CA GLU A 100 24.48 6.32 -33.23
C GLU A 100 25.38 6.58 -34.45
N LYS A 101 25.66 7.85 -34.78
CA LYS A 101 26.63 8.21 -35.84
C LYS A 101 28.04 7.70 -35.53
N ASN A 102 28.37 7.55 -34.27
CA ASN A 102 29.65 7.01 -33.80
C ASN A 102 29.62 5.48 -33.63
N GLY A 103 28.58 4.78 -34.13
CA GLY A 103 28.48 3.33 -34.11
C GLY A 103 27.81 2.71 -32.89
N THR A 104 27.30 3.54 -31.93
CA THR A 104 26.55 3.03 -30.79
C THR A 104 25.16 2.60 -31.24
N ARG A 105 24.74 1.37 -30.87
CA ARG A 105 23.39 0.88 -31.16
C ARG A 105 22.49 1.09 -29.94
N ILE A 106 21.46 1.92 -30.09
CA ILE A 106 20.43 2.15 -29.06
C ILE A 106 19.21 1.30 -29.41
N THR A 107 18.87 0.34 -28.57
CA THR A 107 17.78 -0.62 -28.79
C THR A 107 16.50 -0.31 -28.01
N ALA A 108 16.60 0.44 -26.91
CA ALA A 108 15.48 0.77 -26.03
C ALA A 108 15.55 2.24 -25.61
N ASN A 109 14.43 2.77 -25.18
CA ASN A 109 14.34 4.09 -24.56
C ASN A 109 14.95 4.11 -23.16
N SER A 110 15.46 5.27 -22.74
CA SER A 110 15.75 5.55 -21.34
C SER A 110 14.44 5.70 -20.54
N GLU A 111 14.53 5.63 -19.22
CA GLU A 111 13.43 5.90 -18.31
C GLU A 111 12.86 7.33 -18.50
N SER A 112 13.75 8.30 -18.70
CA SER A 112 13.34 9.70 -18.95
C SER A 112 12.57 9.87 -20.27
N ALA A 113 12.97 9.18 -21.33
CA ALA A 113 12.25 9.19 -22.60
C ALA A 113 10.88 8.49 -22.49
N MET A 114 10.80 7.40 -21.73
CA MET A 114 9.52 6.74 -21.45
C MET A 114 8.59 7.62 -20.64
N THR A 115 9.08 8.28 -19.58
CA THR A 115 8.29 9.26 -18.79
C THR A 115 7.79 10.40 -19.66
N TYR A 116 8.63 10.93 -20.56
CA TYR A 116 8.22 11.98 -21.49
C TYR A 116 7.06 11.53 -22.39
N LEU A 117 7.17 10.35 -23.04
CA LEU A 117 6.11 9.81 -23.88
C LEU A 117 4.82 9.54 -23.08
N TYR A 118 4.97 9.00 -21.89
CA TYR A 118 3.86 8.69 -20.99
C TYR A 118 3.07 9.94 -20.59
N LEU A 119 3.77 11.01 -20.22
CA LEU A 119 3.13 12.28 -19.87
C LEU A 119 2.40 12.93 -21.05
N ILE A 120 2.95 12.84 -22.26
CA ILE A 120 2.27 13.27 -23.49
C ILE A 120 1.02 12.43 -23.71
N ALA A 121 1.11 11.09 -23.55
CA ALA A 121 -0.02 10.19 -23.72
C ALA A 121 -1.16 10.42 -22.71
N LEU A 122 -0.81 10.70 -21.44
CA LEU A 122 -1.79 10.99 -20.38
C LEU A 122 -2.47 12.34 -20.53
N SER A 123 -1.69 13.36 -20.89
CA SER A 123 -2.19 14.74 -20.94
C SER A 123 -2.89 15.10 -22.24
N GLY A 124 -2.59 14.37 -23.34
CA GLY A 124 -2.97 14.77 -24.68
C GLY A 124 -2.28 16.05 -25.16
N GLU A 125 -1.21 16.46 -24.49
CA GLU A 125 -0.46 17.68 -24.83
C GLU A 125 0.13 17.59 -26.24
N GLN A 126 0.06 18.68 -26.99
CA GLN A 126 0.61 18.71 -28.34
C GLN A 126 2.14 18.79 -28.31
N VAL A 127 2.79 17.89 -29.05
CA VAL A 127 4.23 17.88 -29.20
C VAL A 127 4.65 19.05 -30.09
N PRO A 128 5.54 19.96 -29.64
CA PRO A 128 6.03 21.06 -30.47
C PRO A 128 6.72 20.57 -31.74
N ALA A 129 6.64 21.37 -32.82
CA ALA A 129 7.22 21.00 -34.13
C ALA A 129 8.70 20.58 -34.02
N ASP A 130 9.48 21.32 -33.25
CA ASP A 130 10.92 21.03 -33.03
C ASP A 130 11.14 19.67 -32.31
N ASN A 131 10.18 19.20 -31.56
CA ASN A 131 10.25 17.94 -30.82
C ASN A 131 9.68 16.74 -31.57
N GLN A 132 9.01 16.91 -32.70
CA GLN A 132 8.37 15.82 -33.43
C GLN A 132 9.35 14.70 -33.81
N ALA A 133 10.55 15.05 -34.25
CA ALA A 133 11.56 14.04 -34.60
C ALA A 133 12.02 13.23 -33.38
N ALA A 134 12.16 13.86 -32.22
CA ALA A 134 12.51 13.21 -30.96
C ALA A 134 11.36 12.28 -30.50
N TYR A 135 10.13 12.79 -30.51
CA TYR A 135 8.95 12.05 -30.15
C TYR A 135 8.76 10.79 -31.02
N CYS A 136 8.81 10.92 -32.36
CA CYS A 136 8.70 9.80 -33.27
C CYS A 136 9.82 8.77 -33.07
N TYR A 137 11.06 9.24 -32.82
CA TYR A 137 12.18 8.35 -32.55
C TYR A 137 11.94 7.52 -31.28
N PHE A 138 11.58 8.16 -30.16
CA PHE A 138 11.30 7.47 -28.92
C PHE A 138 10.08 6.53 -29.05
N LEU A 139 9.01 7.00 -29.70
CA LEU A 139 7.82 6.17 -29.94
C LEU A 139 8.13 4.92 -30.77
N SER A 140 9.06 4.98 -31.72
CA SER A 140 9.47 3.83 -32.53
C SER A 140 10.16 2.72 -31.72
N LYS A 141 10.69 3.06 -30.54
CA LYS A 141 11.37 2.12 -29.64
C LYS A 141 10.52 1.64 -28.48
N VAL A 142 9.29 2.11 -28.35
CA VAL A 142 8.32 1.56 -27.41
C VAL A 142 7.91 0.18 -27.89
N GLY A 143 8.06 -0.83 -27.04
CA GLY A 143 7.82 -2.23 -27.39
C GLY A 143 9.04 -3.12 -27.17
N ALA A 144 10.24 -2.55 -27.12
CA ALA A 144 11.47 -3.32 -26.89
C ALA A 144 11.50 -4.04 -25.53
N ASN A 145 10.73 -3.59 -24.56
CA ASN A 145 10.71 -4.09 -23.18
C ASN A 145 9.54 -5.04 -22.85
N LEU A 146 8.87 -5.61 -23.86
CA LEU A 146 7.74 -6.51 -23.61
C LEU A 146 8.11 -7.72 -22.73
N LYS A 147 9.29 -8.31 -22.96
CA LYS A 147 9.76 -9.48 -22.20
C LYS A 147 10.38 -9.08 -20.86
N ASP A 148 11.33 -8.17 -20.89
CA ASP A 148 12.26 -7.91 -19.77
C ASP A 148 11.92 -6.64 -18.99
N GLY A 149 10.86 -5.90 -19.39
CA GLY A 149 10.46 -4.68 -18.75
C GLY A 149 9.83 -4.87 -17.37
N THR A 150 9.99 -3.86 -16.50
CA THR A 150 9.29 -3.78 -15.22
C THR A 150 7.77 -3.62 -15.44
N MET A 151 6.97 -3.84 -14.39
CA MET A 151 5.51 -3.62 -14.46
C MET A 151 5.19 -2.18 -14.88
N SER A 152 5.86 -1.19 -14.29
CA SER A 152 5.73 0.23 -14.67
C SER A 152 6.04 0.45 -16.15
N SER A 153 7.18 -0.05 -16.64
CA SER A 153 7.57 0.16 -18.04
C SER A 153 6.62 -0.51 -19.03
N LYS A 154 6.05 -1.67 -18.66
CA LYS A 154 5.01 -2.34 -19.44
C LYS A 154 3.69 -1.58 -19.44
N ALA A 155 3.26 -1.08 -18.27
CA ALA A 155 2.05 -0.27 -18.15
C ALA A 155 2.16 1.04 -18.95
N GLN A 156 3.25 1.77 -18.78
CA GLN A 156 3.54 2.98 -19.56
C GLN A 156 3.57 2.70 -21.07
N SER A 157 4.20 1.58 -21.48
CA SER A 157 4.22 1.18 -22.91
C SER A 157 2.81 0.94 -23.45
N ALA A 158 1.96 0.24 -22.70
CA ALA A 158 0.57 0.02 -23.07
C ALA A 158 -0.21 1.34 -23.27
N ILE A 159 -0.04 2.28 -22.33
CA ILE A 159 -0.67 3.59 -22.36
C ILE A 159 -0.19 4.42 -23.57
N ILE A 160 1.13 4.50 -23.77
CA ILE A 160 1.75 5.23 -24.87
C ILE A 160 1.29 4.66 -26.23
N LEU A 161 1.35 3.36 -26.40
CA LEU A 161 0.94 2.69 -27.65
C LEU A 161 -0.54 2.87 -27.93
N LYS A 162 -1.38 2.78 -26.89
CA LYS A 162 -2.83 3.02 -27.03
C LYS A 162 -3.12 4.44 -27.47
N ALA A 163 -2.47 5.44 -26.85
CA ALA A 163 -2.62 6.85 -27.22
C ALA A 163 -2.11 7.13 -28.65
N ALA A 164 -1.09 6.41 -29.09
CA ALA A 164 -0.55 6.50 -30.44
C ALA A 164 -1.36 5.70 -31.50
N GLY A 165 -2.50 5.10 -31.13
CA GLY A 165 -3.34 4.29 -32.04
C GLY A 165 -2.82 2.88 -32.33
N ARG A 166 -1.70 2.45 -31.72
CA ARG A 166 -1.09 1.11 -31.86
C ARG A 166 -1.75 0.10 -30.92
N THR A 167 -3.07 -0.05 -31.04
CA THR A 167 -3.90 -0.80 -30.08
C THR A 167 -3.52 -2.28 -29.99
N ALA A 168 -3.14 -2.94 -31.11
CA ALA A 168 -2.73 -4.35 -31.09
C ALA A 168 -1.51 -4.57 -30.19
N GLU A 169 -0.50 -3.74 -30.35
CA GLU A 169 0.74 -3.82 -29.55
C GLU A 169 0.48 -3.42 -28.08
N ALA A 170 -0.38 -2.42 -27.83
CA ALA A 170 -0.79 -2.10 -26.47
C ALA A 170 -1.43 -3.29 -25.76
N ASN A 171 -2.29 -4.05 -26.46
CA ASN A 171 -2.93 -5.24 -25.90
C ASN A 171 -1.95 -6.39 -25.58
N GLU A 172 -0.82 -6.50 -26.28
CA GLU A 172 0.24 -7.46 -25.93
C GLU A 172 0.85 -7.14 -24.57
N PHE A 173 1.07 -5.85 -24.28
CA PHE A 173 1.53 -5.42 -22.95
C PHE A 173 0.50 -5.67 -21.86
N ILE A 174 -0.78 -5.40 -22.14
CA ILE A 174 -1.88 -5.70 -21.21
C ILE A 174 -1.96 -7.21 -20.91
N ALA A 175 -1.82 -8.07 -21.93
CA ALA A 175 -1.79 -9.52 -21.75
C ALA A 175 -0.60 -9.94 -20.86
N ALA A 176 0.60 -9.43 -21.16
CA ALA A 176 1.80 -9.71 -20.38
C ALA A 176 1.70 -9.23 -18.91
N LEU A 177 1.02 -8.12 -18.65
CA LEU A 177 0.74 -7.65 -17.28
C LEU A 177 -0.20 -8.60 -16.55
N LYS A 178 -1.27 -9.07 -17.22
CA LYS A 178 -2.25 -9.99 -16.62
C LYS A 178 -1.65 -11.36 -16.26
N GLU A 179 -0.64 -11.85 -16.99
CA GLU A 179 0.05 -13.12 -16.69
C GLU A 179 0.73 -13.12 -15.31
N HIS A 180 1.12 -11.96 -14.80
CA HIS A 180 1.79 -11.83 -13.50
C HIS A 180 0.85 -11.44 -12.35
N LEU A 181 -0.44 -11.38 -12.63
CA LEU A 181 -1.44 -10.97 -11.65
C LEU A 181 -1.82 -12.15 -10.74
N VAL A 182 -1.83 -11.90 -9.45
CA VAL A 182 -2.33 -12.82 -8.42
C VAL A 182 -3.71 -12.34 -8.00
N GLN A 183 -4.69 -13.24 -7.91
CA GLN A 183 -6.04 -12.95 -7.44
C GLN A 183 -6.37 -13.81 -6.24
N THR A 184 -6.88 -13.19 -5.18
CA THR A 184 -7.38 -13.86 -3.99
C THR A 184 -8.64 -13.17 -3.49
N ASP A 185 -9.56 -13.93 -2.89
CA ASP A 185 -10.80 -13.37 -2.33
C ASP A 185 -10.53 -12.32 -1.26
N GLU A 186 -9.42 -12.48 -0.53
CA GLU A 186 -9.07 -11.61 0.57
C GLU A 186 -8.37 -10.32 0.14
N LEU A 187 -7.38 -10.41 -0.76
CA LEU A 187 -6.56 -9.25 -1.17
C LEU A 187 -7.01 -8.64 -2.50
N GLY A 188 -7.96 -9.28 -3.20
CA GLY A 188 -8.30 -8.91 -4.56
C GLY A 188 -7.16 -9.25 -5.53
N ALA A 189 -6.96 -8.41 -6.54
CA ALA A 189 -5.97 -8.61 -7.58
C ALA A 189 -4.72 -7.75 -7.31
N TYR A 190 -3.54 -8.35 -7.39
CA TYR A 190 -2.27 -7.67 -7.12
C TYR A 190 -1.07 -8.38 -7.76
N PHE A 191 0.08 -7.73 -7.72
CA PHE A 191 1.35 -8.32 -8.14
C PHE A 191 2.19 -8.70 -6.91
N ALA A 192 2.74 -9.91 -6.91
CA ALA A 192 3.68 -10.36 -5.88
C ALA A 192 5.06 -9.70 -6.11
N PHE A 193 5.19 -8.44 -5.77
CA PHE A 193 6.45 -7.73 -5.88
C PHE A 193 7.46 -8.28 -4.88
N GLN A 194 8.66 -8.63 -5.35
CA GLN A 194 9.81 -8.70 -4.48
C GLN A 194 10.31 -7.28 -4.25
N ALA A 195 10.18 -6.80 -3.02
CA ALA A 195 10.67 -5.48 -2.66
C ALA A 195 12.18 -5.42 -2.89
N ASN A 196 12.61 -4.61 -3.85
CA ASN A 196 14.00 -4.21 -3.98
C ASN A 196 14.14 -2.76 -3.51
N PRO A 197 14.59 -2.52 -2.27
CA PRO A 197 14.66 -1.18 -1.68
C PRO A 197 15.64 -0.25 -2.39
N TYR A 198 16.49 -0.79 -3.26
CA TYR A 198 17.51 -0.03 -4.01
C TYR A 198 17.08 0.37 -5.41
N ASN A 199 15.89 -0.03 -5.87
CA ASN A 199 15.40 0.32 -7.21
C ASN A 199 14.12 1.14 -7.11
N TRP A 200 14.24 2.45 -7.28
CA TRP A 200 13.13 3.42 -7.25
C TRP A 200 12.06 3.15 -8.32
N GLY A 201 12.44 2.54 -9.45
CA GLY A 201 11.53 2.13 -10.51
C GLY A 201 10.70 0.86 -10.18
N MET A 202 10.88 0.29 -9.00
CA MET A 202 10.15 -0.90 -8.53
C MET A 202 9.31 -0.62 -7.26
N LEU A 203 8.84 0.60 -7.09
CA LEU A 203 7.93 0.95 -6.00
C LEU A 203 6.59 0.25 -6.23
N PRO A 204 6.14 -0.64 -5.32
CA PRO A 204 4.97 -1.50 -5.55
C PRO A 204 3.69 -0.71 -5.82
N ILE A 205 3.43 0.35 -5.06
CA ILE A 205 2.19 1.13 -5.15
C ILE A 205 2.12 1.98 -6.41
N PRO A 206 3.13 2.81 -6.78
CA PRO A 206 3.13 3.50 -8.06
C PRO A 206 2.99 2.55 -9.25
N ALA A 207 3.76 1.46 -9.30
CA ALA A 207 3.67 0.48 -10.38
C ALA A 207 2.28 -0.17 -10.47
N HIS A 208 1.66 -0.49 -9.34
CA HIS A 208 0.30 -1.02 -9.28
C HIS A 208 -0.73 -0.02 -9.86
N VAL A 209 -0.60 1.26 -9.50
CA VAL A 209 -1.47 2.34 -9.99
C VAL A 209 -1.32 2.56 -11.50
N GLU A 210 -0.09 2.55 -12.02
CA GLU A 210 0.16 2.63 -13.46
C GLU A 210 -0.47 1.45 -14.22
N VAL A 211 -0.41 0.23 -13.67
CA VAL A 211 -1.10 -0.93 -14.26
C VAL A 211 -2.61 -0.77 -14.24
N MET A 212 -3.20 -0.29 -13.13
CA MET A 212 -4.62 0.01 -13.07
C MET A 212 -5.02 1.02 -14.15
N GLU A 213 -4.23 2.06 -14.37
CA GLU A 213 -4.46 3.07 -15.41
C GLU A 213 -4.37 2.47 -16.82
N ALA A 214 -3.37 1.62 -17.08
CA ALA A 214 -3.23 0.91 -18.35
C ALA A 214 -4.43 0.00 -18.64
N LEU A 215 -4.88 -0.76 -17.63
CA LEU A 215 -6.05 -1.64 -17.74
C LEU A 215 -7.33 -0.84 -18.02
N ARG A 216 -7.52 0.28 -17.33
CA ARG A 216 -8.66 1.17 -17.57
C ARG A 216 -8.65 1.75 -18.98
N MET A 217 -7.51 2.24 -19.45
CA MET A 217 -7.37 2.81 -20.79
C MET A 217 -7.54 1.76 -21.90
N ALA A 218 -7.17 0.51 -21.64
CA ALA A 218 -7.41 -0.60 -22.57
C ALA A 218 -8.90 -0.91 -22.73
N GLY A 219 -9.70 -0.72 -21.66
CA GLY A 219 -11.14 -1.04 -21.59
C GLY A 219 -11.41 -2.52 -21.33
N GLY A 220 -12.62 -2.82 -20.84
CA GLY A 220 -13.07 -4.20 -20.57
C GLY A 220 -12.39 -4.87 -19.37
N ASN A 221 -11.84 -4.07 -18.44
CA ASN A 221 -11.13 -4.56 -17.26
C ASN A 221 -11.67 -3.96 -15.95
N GLU A 222 -12.88 -3.45 -15.96
CA GLU A 222 -13.49 -2.69 -14.85
C GLU A 222 -13.51 -3.52 -13.56
N ALA A 223 -13.95 -4.78 -13.62
CA ALA A 223 -13.98 -5.67 -12.47
C ALA A 223 -12.56 -5.91 -11.89
N LEU A 224 -11.58 -6.10 -12.75
CA LEU A 224 -10.20 -6.30 -12.33
C LEU A 224 -9.62 -5.06 -11.65
N VAL A 225 -9.93 -3.87 -12.15
CA VAL A 225 -9.52 -2.60 -11.53
C VAL A 225 -10.14 -2.46 -10.13
N GLU A 226 -11.40 -2.87 -9.93
CA GLU A 226 -12.02 -2.86 -8.58
C GLU A 226 -11.34 -3.84 -7.62
N GLU A 227 -10.97 -5.03 -8.07
CA GLU A 227 -10.19 -5.97 -7.25
C GLU A 227 -8.80 -5.40 -6.91
N MET A 228 -8.15 -4.71 -7.83
CA MET A 228 -6.86 -4.06 -7.59
C MET A 228 -6.96 -2.92 -6.56
N LYS A 229 -8.10 -2.21 -6.49
CA LYS A 229 -8.35 -1.22 -5.43
C LYS A 229 -8.41 -1.84 -4.05
N LEU A 230 -8.95 -3.06 -3.91
CA LEU A 230 -9.01 -3.76 -2.64
C LEU A 230 -7.60 -4.00 -2.07
N TRP A 231 -6.67 -4.47 -2.91
CA TRP A 231 -5.28 -4.61 -2.50
C TRP A 231 -4.67 -3.28 -2.08
N LEU A 232 -4.89 -2.23 -2.87
CA LEU A 232 -4.35 -0.90 -2.61
C LEU A 232 -4.82 -0.34 -1.26
N LEU A 233 -6.10 -0.54 -0.90
CA LEU A 233 -6.64 -0.17 0.41
C LEU A 233 -5.99 -0.94 1.55
N LYS A 234 -5.73 -2.24 1.35
CA LYS A 234 -5.09 -3.09 2.36
C LYS A 234 -3.60 -2.77 2.56
N GLN A 235 -2.95 -2.14 1.59
CA GLN A 235 -1.57 -1.66 1.74
C GLN A 235 -1.45 -0.37 2.57
N LYS A 236 -2.57 0.25 2.90
CA LYS A 236 -2.57 1.43 3.77
C LYS A 236 -2.28 1.02 5.22
N GLN A 237 -1.17 1.49 5.77
CA GLN A 237 -0.69 1.08 7.10
C GLN A 237 -1.40 1.83 8.23
N THR A 238 -1.52 3.14 8.15
CA THR A 238 -2.18 3.98 9.17
C THR A 238 -3.13 4.98 8.51
N THR A 239 -2.68 6.23 8.33
CA THR A 239 -3.41 7.29 7.63
C THR A 239 -2.92 7.53 6.22
N SER A 240 -1.80 6.90 5.84
CA SER A 240 -1.13 7.07 4.55
C SER A 240 -0.49 5.76 4.11
N TRP A 241 -0.02 5.71 2.88
CA TRP A 241 0.86 4.65 2.39
C TRP A 241 2.32 4.96 2.74
N ASN A 242 3.22 4.05 2.42
CA ASN A 242 4.62 4.05 2.86
C ASN A 242 5.46 5.27 2.41
N SER A 243 4.95 6.09 1.51
CA SER A 243 5.61 7.34 1.08
C SER A 243 4.59 8.38 0.61
N PRO A 244 4.96 9.68 0.53
CA PRO A 244 4.10 10.71 -0.06
C PRO A 244 3.74 10.43 -1.52
N VAL A 245 4.68 9.89 -2.32
CA VAL A 245 4.47 9.46 -3.70
C VAL A 245 3.40 8.37 -3.77
N ALA A 246 3.60 7.28 -3.05
CA ALA A 246 2.64 6.18 -2.98
C ALA A 246 1.26 6.63 -2.47
N THR A 247 1.23 7.57 -1.54
CA THR A 247 -0.03 8.14 -1.02
C THR A 247 -0.78 8.93 -2.10
N ALA A 248 -0.08 9.78 -2.87
CA ALA A 248 -0.69 10.56 -3.94
C ALA A 248 -1.24 9.63 -5.06
N ASP A 249 -0.46 8.65 -5.49
CA ASP A 249 -0.87 7.67 -6.50
C ASP A 249 -2.04 6.81 -6.03
N ALA A 250 -2.00 6.33 -4.79
CA ALA A 250 -3.09 5.54 -4.22
C ALA A 250 -4.40 6.35 -4.13
N VAL A 251 -4.34 7.59 -3.66
CA VAL A 251 -5.52 8.48 -3.61
C VAL A 251 -6.08 8.72 -5.01
N TYR A 252 -5.21 8.99 -5.99
CA TYR A 252 -5.63 9.13 -7.38
C TYR A 252 -6.33 7.85 -7.88
N ALA A 253 -5.72 6.68 -7.68
CA ALA A 253 -6.28 5.43 -8.15
C ALA A 253 -7.65 5.12 -7.51
N LEU A 254 -7.77 5.33 -6.20
CA LEU A 254 -9.02 5.05 -5.47
C LEU A 254 -10.17 5.98 -5.88
N LEU A 255 -9.88 7.23 -6.24
CA LEU A 255 -10.90 8.23 -6.55
C LEU A 255 -11.20 8.38 -8.05
N CYS A 256 -10.22 8.08 -8.93
CA CYS A 256 -10.33 8.33 -10.36
C CYS A 256 -10.36 7.06 -11.23
N GLN A 257 -10.00 5.90 -10.68
CA GLN A 257 -10.01 4.64 -11.40
C GLN A 257 -11.23 3.80 -10.98
N GLY A 258 -12.02 3.31 -11.96
CA GLY A 258 -13.22 2.51 -11.69
C GLY A 258 -14.31 3.25 -10.92
N THR A 259 -14.98 2.56 -9.98
CA THR A 259 -16.07 3.13 -9.17
C THR A 259 -15.56 4.24 -8.25
N ASN A 260 -16.25 5.38 -8.26
CA ASN A 260 -15.93 6.49 -7.36
C ASN A 260 -16.31 6.14 -5.91
N LEU A 261 -15.34 5.93 -5.05
CA LEU A 261 -15.56 5.58 -3.65
C LEU A 261 -16.26 6.67 -2.84
N LEU A 262 -16.20 7.94 -3.29
CA LEU A 262 -16.85 9.08 -2.64
C LEU A 262 -18.27 9.32 -3.15
N GLU A 263 -18.78 8.53 -4.09
CA GLU A 263 -20.12 8.68 -4.65
C GLU A 263 -21.22 8.25 -3.66
N SER A 264 -20.88 7.39 -2.71
CA SER A 264 -21.80 6.92 -1.70
C SER A 264 -22.24 8.06 -0.77
N ARG A 265 -23.57 8.22 -0.63
CA ARG A 265 -24.17 9.10 0.38
C ARG A 265 -24.24 8.44 1.76
N GLY A 266 -23.82 7.18 1.85
CA GLY A 266 -23.84 6.39 3.08
C GLY A 266 -25.22 5.85 3.43
N ASP A 267 -26.13 5.70 2.47
CA ASP A 267 -27.45 5.12 2.72
C ASP A 267 -27.37 3.59 2.81
N VAL A 268 -27.23 3.14 4.04
CA VAL A 268 -27.15 1.71 4.37
C VAL A 268 -28.16 1.37 5.45
N ARG A 269 -28.92 0.31 5.21
CA ARG A 269 -29.81 -0.30 6.20
C ARG A 269 -29.21 -1.58 6.71
N ILE A 270 -29.06 -1.68 8.03
CA ILE A 270 -28.52 -2.87 8.70
C ILE A 270 -29.62 -3.47 9.56
N THR A 271 -29.93 -4.72 9.37
CA THR A 271 -30.93 -5.44 10.16
C THR A 271 -30.24 -6.54 10.97
N LEU A 272 -30.38 -6.48 12.28
CA LEU A 272 -29.87 -7.46 13.24
C LEU A 272 -31.02 -7.98 14.10
N GLY A 273 -31.52 -9.16 13.81
CA GLY A 273 -32.73 -9.67 14.41
C GLY A 273 -33.91 -8.74 14.13
N ASN A 274 -34.55 -8.22 15.17
CA ASN A 274 -35.67 -7.26 15.08
C ASN A 274 -35.21 -5.80 15.05
N LYS A 275 -33.92 -5.55 15.22
CA LYS A 275 -33.36 -4.19 15.24
C LYS A 275 -32.98 -3.75 13.82
N VAL A 276 -33.46 -2.60 13.43
CA VAL A 276 -33.10 -1.94 12.17
C VAL A 276 -32.28 -0.69 12.49
N LEU A 277 -31.13 -0.58 11.84
CA LEU A 277 -30.24 0.57 11.91
C LEU A 277 -30.18 1.20 10.51
N GLU A 278 -30.49 2.47 10.44
CA GLU A 278 -30.38 3.27 9.22
C GLU A 278 -29.28 4.32 9.40
N THR A 279 -28.31 4.33 8.50
CA THR A 279 -27.14 5.21 8.63
C THR A 279 -27.48 6.68 8.41
N LEU A 280 -28.53 7.00 7.63
CA LEU A 280 -29.02 8.35 7.39
C LEU A 280 -30.18 8.76 8.32
N SER A 281 -30.37 8.06 9.44
CA SER A 281 -31.45 8.43 10.37
C SER A 281 -31.19 9.80 11.02
N PRO A 282 -32.18 10.71 11.04
CA PRO A 282 -32.03 12.04 11.63
C PRO A 282 -31.79 12.04 13.14
N THR A 283 -32.02 10.90 13.80
CA THR A 283 -31.83 10.74 15.25
C THR A 283 -30.41 10.31 15.65
N LYS A 284 -29.55 10.00 14.69
CA LYS A 284 -28.17 9.59 14.96
C LYS A 284 -27.19 10.69 14.59
N THR A 285 -26.29 10.97 15.52
CA THR A 285 -25.15 11.85 15.24
C THR A 285 -24.20 11.15 14.30
N ILE A 286 -24.42 11.30 13.01
CA ILE A 286 -23.46 10.91 11.98
C ILE A 286 -22.40 12.01 11.98
N ILE A 287 -21.12 11.62 12.03
CA ILE A 287 -20.05 12.60 11.81
C ILE A 287 -20.20 13.06 10.35
N PRO A 288 -20.54 14.34 10.13
CA PRO A 288 -20.75 14.85 8.77
C PRO A 288 -19.54 14.55 7.89
N GLY A 289 -19.76 13.98 6.71
CA GLY A 289 -18.73 13.70 5.73
C GLY A 289 -18.05 12.34 5.83
N LEU A 290 -18.24 11.55 6.91
CA LEU A 290 -17.63 10.22 7.04
C LEU A 290 -18.61 9.06 6.92
N GLY A 291 -19.91 9.29 7.13
CA GLY A 291 -20.93 8.25 7.11
C GLY A 291 -20.65 7.09 8.08
N TYR A 292 -19.88 7.33 9.16
CA TYR A 292 -19.52 6.30 10.12
C TYR A 292 -20.61 6.15 11.17
N VAL A 293 -21.14 4.95 11.32
CA VAL A 293 -22.10 4.57 12.34
C VAL A 293 -21.56 3.40 13.12
N LYS A 294 -21.52 3.51 14.45
CA LYS A 294 -21.15 2.44 15.38
C LYS A 294 -22.31 2.21 16.34
N GLU A 295 -22.71 0.97 16.48
CA GLU A 295 -23.69 0.56 17.47
C GLU A 295 -23.10 -0.55 18.34
N THR A 296 -23.35 -0.46 19.65
CA THR A 296 -22.85 -1.45 20.62
C THR A 296 -24.03 -2.04 21.36
N PHE A 297 -24.07 -3.35 21.44
CA PHE A 297 -25.12 -4.09 22.16
C PHE A 297 -24.53 -4.66 23.44
N ALA A 298 -25.16 -4.33 24.57
CA ALA A 298 -24.73 -4.83 25.88
C ALA A 298 -25.03 -6.31 26.06
N GLN A 299 -24.35 -6.97 26.99
CA GLN A 299 -24.62 -8.34 27.37
C GLN A 299 -26.11 -8.53 27.75
N GLY A 300 -26.75 -9.55 27.20
CA GLY A 300 -28.17 -9.84 27.43
C GLY A 300 -29.13 -9.15 26.45
N SER A 301 -28.66 -8.30 25.57
CA SER A 301 -29.49 -7.69 24.52
C SER A 301 -30.10 -8.75 23.60
N PRO A 302 -31.38 -8.60 23.18
CA PRO A 302 -32.05 -9.55 22.29
C PRO A 302 -31.31 -9.73 20.95
N GLU A 303 -30.63 -8.69 20.48
CA GLU A 303 -29.85 -8.65 19.25
C GLU A 303 -28.70 -9.68 19.24
N LEU A 304 -28.16 -10.02 20.42
CA LEU A 304 -27.10 -11.03 20.54
C LEU A 304 -27.57 -12.46 20.19
N LYS A 305 -28.87 -12.67 20.11
CA LYS A 305 -29.47 -13.95 19.68
C LYS A 305 -29.68 -14.03 18.18
N ALA A 306 -29.45 -12.94 17.46
CA ALA A 306 -29.57 -12.88 16.01
C ALA A 306 -28.51 -13.76 15.35
N LYS A 307 -28.93 -14.62 14.42
CA LYS A 307 -28.05 -15.51 13.68
C LYS A 307 -27.56 -14.91 12.38
N THR A 308 -28.19 -13.84 11.93
CA THR A 308 -27.91 -13.18 10.65
C THR A 308 -27.88 -11.69 10.82
N VAL A 309 -26.96 -11.06 10.07
CA VAL A 309 -26.93 -9.62 9.85
C VAL A 309 -27.23 -9.40 8.37
N THR A 310 -28.25 -8.62 8.08
CA THR A 310 -28.58 -8.23 6.69
C THR A 310 -28.14 -6.79 6.49
N VAL A 311 -27.35 -6.56 5.44
CA VAL A 311 -26.87 -5.23 5.06
C VAL A 311 -27.42 -4.91 3.68
N GLU A 312 -28.19 -3.83 3.57
CA GLU A 312 -28.78 -3.34 2.34
C GLU A 312 -28.19 -1.97 2.00
N LYS A 313 -27.43 -1.89 0.92
CA LYS A 313 -26.92 -0.63 0.38
C LYS A 313 -27.95 -0.07 -0.61
N ARG A 314 -28.44 1.16 -0.37
CA ARG A 314 -29.55 1.75 -1.12
C ARG A 314 -29.16 2.81 -2.13
N ASP A 315 -27.93 3.34 -2.02
CA ASP A 315 -27.37 4.33 -2.94
C ASP A 315 -26.17 3.77 -3.71
N ALA A 316 -25.66 4.50 -4.69
CA ALA A 316 -24.47 4.15 -5.45
C ALA A 316 -23.20 4.19 -4.59
N GLY A 317 -22.11 3.59 -5.08
CA GLY A 317 -20.82 3.56 -4.42
C GLY A 317 -20.67 2.42 -3.42
N ILE A 318 -19.64 2.47 -2.59
CA ILE A 318 -19.21 1.40 -1.69
C ILE A 318 -19.47 1.80 -0.23
N ALA A 319 -19.91 0.85 0.58
CA ALA A 319 -19.94 0.96 2.03
C ALA A 319 -19.13 -0.16 2.65
N TRP A 320 -18.44 0.14 3.73
CA TRP A 320 -17.63 -0.79 4.50
C TRP A 320 -18.23 -0.99 5.86
N GLY A 321 -18.17 -2.20 6.38
CA GLY A 321 -18.66 -2.48 7.73
C GLY A 321 -18.06 -3.75 8.29
N ALA A 322 -18.09 -3.85 9.62
CA ALA A 322 -17.68 -5.04 10.34
C ALA A 322 -18.61 -5.29 11.53
N VAL A 323 -18.78 -6.56 11.87
CA VAL A 323 -19.50 -7.00 13.05
C VAL A 323 -18.52 -7.68 13.97
N TYR A 324 -18.42 -7.19 15.20
CA TYR A 324 -17.54 -7.75 16.23
C TYR A 324 -18.35 -8.41 17.32
N ALA A 325 -18.04 -9.65 17.65
CA ALA A 325 -18.54 -10.33 18.83
C ALA A 325 -17.41 -10.39 19.87
N GLN A 326 -17.67 -9.86 21.07
CA GLN A 326 -16.73 -9.91 22.19
C GLN A 326 -17.32 -10.81 23.28
N TYR A 327 -16.58 -11.80 23.68
CA TYR A 327 -16.98 -12.74 24.74
C TYR A 327 -15.77 -13.21 25.53
N LEU A 328 -15.98 -13.58 26.77
CA LEU A 328 -14.97 -14.22 27.61
C LEU A 328 -15.07 -15.74 27.43
N SER A 329 -13.93 -16.37 27.23
CA SER A 329 -13.83 -17.81 27.15
C SER A 329 -12.64 -18.29 28.00
N PRO A 330 -12.73 -19.46 28.67
CA PRO A 330 -11.54 -20.08 29.26
C PRO A 330 -10.45 -20.27 28.20
N ILE A 331 -9.21 -20.11 28.62
CA ILE A 331 -8.06 -20.25 27.69
C ILE A 331 -8.01 -21.64 27.07
N SER A 332 -8.47 -22.69 27.80
CA SER A 332 -8.58 -24.07 27.31
C SER A 332 -9.51 -24.21 26.09
N ASP A 333 -10.49 -23.35 25.96
CA ASP A 333 -11.51 -23.40 24.92
C ASP A 333 -11.16 -22.60 23.68
N VAL A 334 -10.07 -21.81 23.75
CA VAL A 334 -9.56 -21.04 22.61
C VAL A 334 -8.90 -21.99 21.61
N LYS A 335 -9.58 -22.23 20.51
CA LYS A 335 -9.05 -23.06 19.42
C LYS A 335 -8.02 -22.26 18.63
N GLN A 336 -6.98 -22.95 18.18
CA GLN A 336 -6.04 -22.38 17.24
C GLN A 336 -6.78 -21.97 15.96
N GLN A 337 -6.69 -20.70 15.63
CA GLN A 337 -7.14 -20.18 14.36
C GLN A 337 -5.90 -19.83 13.56
N GLY A 338 -5.76 -20.43 12.39
CA GLY A 338 -4.71 -20.17 11.44
C GLY A 338 -5.31 -19.50 10.20
N GLY A 339 -4.48 -18.79 9.50
CA GLY A 339 -4.76 -18.12 8.25
C GLY A 339 -3.43 -17.83 7.60
N GLU A 340 -3.25 -16.60 7.17
CA GLU A 340 -2.01 -16.13 6.55
C GLU A 340 -0.81 -16.15 7.50
N LEU A 341 -1.08 -16.07 8.81
CA LEU A 341 -0.10 -16.20 9.87
C LEU A 341 -0.50 -17.33 10.80
N ASN A 342 0.39 -18.28 10.95
CA ASN A 342 0.21 -19.42 11.85
C ASN A 342 1.36 -19.46 12.84
N VAL A 343 1.05 -19.68 14.14
CA VAL A 343 2.04 -19.78 15.20
C VAL A 343 1.87 -21.11 15.93
N GLU A 344 2.95 -21.87 16.01
CA GLU A 344 3.03 -23.09 16.79
C GLU A 344 3.97 -22.86 17.97
N LYS A 345 3.52 -23.11 19.21
CA LYS A 345 4.34 -23.03 20.42
C LYS A 345 4.66 -24.45 20.93
N LYS A 346 5.94 -24.70 21.14
CA LYS A 346 6.43 -25.92 21.81
C LYS A 346 7.31 -25.57 23.00
N LEU A 347 7.17 -26.27 24.08
CA LEU A 347 7.99 -26.13 25.29
C LEU A 347 9.00 -27.26 25.35
N TYR A 348 10.21 -26.94 25.76
CA TYR A 348 11.30 -27.89 25.98
C TYR A 348 11.92 -27.63 27.35
N VAL A 349 12.30 -28.66 28.06
CA VAL A 349 13.14 -28.55 29.26
C VAL A 349 14.61 -28.73 28.84
N GLU A 350 15.47 -27.79 29.25
CA GLU A 350 16.90 -27.91 29.05
C GLU A 350 17.48 -28.84 30.11
N ARG A 351 18.11 -29.94 29.72
CA ARG A 351 18.80 -30.87 30.57
C ARG A 351 20.30 -30.79 30.32
N ILE A 352 21.07 -30.81 31.40
CA ILE A 352 22.53 -30.77 31.34
C ILE A 352 23.04 -32.14 31.79
N SER A 353 23.78 -32.84 30.93
CA SER A 353 24.41 -34.11 31.26
C SER A 353 25.60 -33.93 32.21
N ALA A 354 26.04 -35.01 32.83
CA ALA A 354 27.24 -34.99 33.71
C ALA A 354 28.53 -34.49 33.02
N GLY A 355 28.58 -34.59 31.67
CA GLY A 355 29.64 -34.05 30.86
C GLY A 355 29.47 -32.60 30.39
N GLY A 356 28.45 -31.88 30.91
CA GLY A 356 28.17 -30.49 30.58
C GLY A 356 27.46 -30.24 29.25
N SER A 357 27.12 -31.27 28.50
CA SER A 357 26.38 -31.12 27.27
C SER A 357 24.89 -30.81 27.52
N LYS A 358 24.35 -29.84 26.79
CA LYS A 358 22.95 -29.39 26.90
C LYS A 358 22.09 -30.12 25.87
N SER A 359 20.94 -30.58 26.30
CA SER A 359 19.91 -31.16 25.42
C SER A 359 18.54 -30.57 25.72
N LEU A 360 17.71 -30.41 24.70
CA LEU A 360 16.33 -29.95 24.81
C LEU A 360 15.40 -31.17 24.69
N GLN A 361 14.65 -31.46 25.75
CA GLN A 361 13.64 -32.52 25.77
C GLN A 361 12.25 -31.90 25.68
N PRO A 362 11.36 -32.38 24.78
CA PRO A 362 10.02 -31.87 24.66
C PRO A 362 9.25 -32.02 26.00
N VAL A 363 8.54 -30.98 26.38
CA VAL A 363 7.56 -31.04 27.47
C VAL A 363 6.27 -31.58 26.91
N THR A 364 5.84 -32.75 27.41
CA THR A 364 4.61 -33.44 27.02
C THR A 364 3.73 -33.63 28.26
N GLU A 365 2.49 -34.11 28.06
CA GLU A 365 1.61 -34.48 29.15
C GLU A 365 2.31 -35.57 30.02
N GLY A 366 2.37 -35.33 31.33
CA GLY A 366 3.07 -36.22 32.26
C GLY A 366 4.58 -35.90 32.46
N THR A 367 5.16 -34.93 31.75
CA THR A 367 6.52 -34.50 32.05
C THR A 367 6.60 -33.84 33.41
N VAL A 368 7.41 -34.41 34.30
CA VAL A 368 7.64 -33.85 35.64
C VAL A 368 8.65 -32.71 35.51
N LEU A 369 8.24 -31.51 35.92
CA LEU A 369 9.05 -30.32 35.97
C LEU A 369 9.33 -29.95 37.43
N SER A 370 10.55 -29.46 37.71
CA SER A 370 10.98 -29.10 39.04
C SER A 370 11.30 -27.61 39.14
N VAL A 371 11.17 -27.04 40.33
CA VAL A 371 11.62 -25.67 40.61
C VAL A 371 13.10 -25.54 40.24
N GLY A 372 13.41 -24.50 39.46
CA GLY A 372 14.75 -24.26 38.93
C GLY A 372 14.98 -24.81 37.52
N ASP A 373 14.12 -25.68 37.01
CA ASP A 373 14.22 -26.13 35.60
C ASP A 373 14.15 -24.96 34.63
N LYS A 374 14.99 -25.01 33.61
CA LYS A 374 14.96 -24.05 32.51
C LYS A 374 14.08 -24.59 31.38
N ILE A 375 13.05 -23.85 31.05
CA ILE A 375 12.13 -24.13 29.96
C ILE A 375 12.46 -23.23 28.79
N VAL A 376 12.57 -23.80 27.60
CA VAL A 376 12.72 -23.08 26.34
C VAL A 376 11.39 -23.14 25.58
N ALA A 377 10.79 -21.98 25.38
CA ALA A 377 9.63 -21.83 24.49
C ALA A 377 10.12 -21.59 23.07
N ARG A 378 9.75 -22.49 22.18
CA ARG A 378 10.01 -22.37 20.75
C ARG A 378 8.72 -22.00 20.04
N LEU A 379 8.72 -20.85 19.39
CA LEU A 379 7.63 -20.32 18.58
C LEU A 379 8.00 -20.45 17.11
N THR A 380 7.26 -21.28 16.39
CA THR A 380 7.41 -21.42 14.93
C THR A 380 6.33 -20.57 14.28
N ILE A 381 6.76 -19.53 13.58
CA ILE A 381 5.90 -18.55 12.92
C ILE A 381 5.93 -18.83 11.43
N ARG A 382 4.78 -19.08 10.82
CA ARG A 382 4.61 -19.37 9.38
C ARG A 382 3.78 -18.27 8.75
N LEU A 383 4.31 -17.65 7.67
CA LEU A 383 3.59 -16.65 6.89
C LEU A 383 3.50 -17.13 5.45
N ASP A 384 2.32 -17.05 4.86
CA ASP A 384 2.09 -17.32 3.44
C ASP A 384 2.36 -16.09 2.56
N ARG A 385 2.46 -14.91 3.17
CA ARG A 385 2.75 -13.61 2.56
C ARG A 385 3.54 -12.70 3.49
N THR A 386 4.04 -11.61 2.95
CA THR A 386 4.69 -10.54 3.73
C THR A 386 3.66 -9.78 4.56
N MET A 387 4.02 -9.49 5.82
CA MET A 387 3.21 -8.71 6.76
C MET A 387 4.05 -7.66 7.46
N ASP A 388 3.44 -6.51 7.72
CA ASP A 388 4.05 -5.39 8.46
C ASP A 388 3.38 -5.22 9.83
N PHE A 389 4.12 -4.69 10.79
CA PHE A 389 3.65 -4.38 12.14
C PHE A 389 2.99 -5.56 12.86
N VAL A 390 3.64 -6.71 12.79
CA VAL A 390 3.15 -7.93 13.44
C VAL A 390 3.50 -7.90 14.92
N GLN A 391 2.49 -8.10 15.77
CA GLN A 391 2.66 -8.35 17.20
C GLN A 391 2.37 -9.81 17.53
N LEU A 392 3.29 -10.45 18.24
CA LEU A 392 3.10 -11.77 18.80
C LEU A 392 3.17 -11.67 20.32
N LYS A 393 2.08 -12.04 21.00
CA LYS A 393 2.01 -12.10 22.46
C LYS A 393 2.11 -13.54 22.92
N ASP A 394 3.21 -13.87 23.58
CA ASP A 394 3.40 -15.18 24.22
C ASP A 394 3.06 -15.14 25.70
N GLN A 395 1.89 -15.63 26.07
CA GLN A 395 1.48 -15.74 27.46
C GLN A 395 2.16 -16.91 28.14
N ARG A 396 2.45 -16.77 29.44
CA ARG A 396 3.07 -17.79 30.28
C ARG A 396 2.27 -18.05 31.56
N GLY A 397 2.40 -19.27 32.08
CA GLY A 397 1.81 -19.64 33.37
C GLY A 397 2.52 -18.92 34.52
N ALA A 398 1.84 -18.77 35.64
CA ALA A 398 2.35 -18.06 36.83
C ALA A 398 3.57 -18.70 37.45
N CYS A 399 3.87 -19.96 37.14
CA CYS A 399 5.09 -20.67 37.60
C CYS A 399 6.34 -20.34 36.77
N PHE A 400 6.22 -19.62 35.67
CA PHE A 400 7.32 -19.32 34.75
C PHE A 400 7.85 -17.89 34.92
N GLU A 401 9.10 -17.78 35.33
CA GLU A 401 9.83 -16.52 35.39
C GLU A 401 10.70 -16.35 34.14
N PRO A 402 10.67 -15.20 33.46
CA PRO A 402 11.46 -15.00 32.25
C PRO A 402 12.96 -14.96 32.55
N ILE A 403 13.76 -15.64 31.75
CA ILE A 403 15.20 -15.53 31.77
C ILE A 403 15.58 -14.39 30.80
N GLY A 404 16.10 -13.28 31.36
CA GLY A 404 16.34 -12.06 30.62
C GLY A 404 15.10 -11.16 30.65
N SER A 405 15.02 -10.35 31.69
CA SER A 405 13.87 -9.48 32.00
C SER A 405 13.91 -8.11 31.31
N LEU A 406 15.00 -7.78 30.56
CA LEU A 406 15.10 -6.48 29.91
C LEU A 406 14.42 -6.48 28.56
N SER A 407 13.51 -5.53 28.39
CA SER A 407 12.92 -5.21 27.11
C SER A 407 13.94 -4.52 26.20
N GLY A 408 13.84 -4.75 24.90
CA GLY A 408 14.75 -4.12 23.92
C GLY A 408 14.74 -4.79 22.56
N TYR A 409 15.45 -4.15 21.63
CA TYR A 409 15.68 -4.72 20.30
C TYR A 409 16.60 -5.93 20.37
N ARG A 410 16.23 -6.96 19.61
CA ARG A 410 16.98 -8.21 19.50
C ARG A 410 17.10 -8.63 18.05
N TRP A 411 18.16 -9.36 17.77
CA TRP A 411 18.41 -9.91 16.46
C TRP A 411 18.80 -11.38 16.58
N SER A 412 18.04 -12.27 15.97
CA SER A 412 18.31 -13.71 16.03
C SER A 412 17.87 -14.39 14.73
N ASN A 413 18.73 -15.23 14.15
CA ASN A 413 18.46 -16.02 12.95
C ASN A 413 17.96 -15.20 11.76
N GLY A 414 18.52 -14.00 11.53
CA GLY A 414 18.09 -13.09 10.46
C GLY A 414 16.80 -12.34 10.76
N LEU A 415 16.24 -12.47 11.96
CA LEU A 415 15.00 -11.83 12.39
C LEU A 415 15.30 -10.73 13.39
N GLY A 416 14.95 -9.48 13.04
CA GLY A 416 14.98 -8.32 13.93
C GLY A 416 13.63 -8.09 14.58
N TYR A 417 13.59 -7.87 15.88
CA TYR A 417 12.36 -7.62 16.62
C TYR A 417 12.61 -6.85 17.92
N TYR A 418 11.59 -6.14 18.39
CA TYR A 418 11.58 -5.60 19.74
C TYR A 418 10.86 -6.60 20.65
N ALA A 419 11.52 -6.99 21.76
CA ALA A 419 10.92 -7.84 22.78
C ALA A 419 10.58 -6.98 24.01
N GLU A 420 9.32 -7.05 24.43
CA GLU A 420 8.82 -6.44 25.67
C GLU A 420 8.48 -7.54 26.65
N VAL A 421 9.12 -7.53 27.80
CA VAL A 421 8.92 -8.54 28.83
C VAL A 421 8.00 -7.98 29.91
N GLU A 422 6.81 -8.56 30.04
CA GLU A 422 5.81 -8.25 31.05
C GLU A 422 5.71 -9.40 32.07
N ASP A 423 4.95 -9.21 33.17
CA ASP A 423 4.80 -10.22 34.22
C ASP A 423 4.16 -11.53 33.74
N ALA A 424 3.15 -11.45 32.89
CA ALA A 424 2.39 -12.62 32.42
C ALA A 424 2.61 -12.97 30.94
N ALA A 425 3.41 -12.18 30.22
CA ALA A 425 3.62 -12.37 28.79
C ALA A 425 5.00 -11.85 28.34
N THR A 426 5.39 -12.26 27.15
CA THR A 426 6.43 -11.59 26.37
C THR A 426 5.82 -11.19 25.03
N ASN A 427 5.87 -9.91 24.71
CA ASN A 427 5.41 -9.37 23.43
C ASN A 427 6.60 -9.25 22.50
N PHE A 428 6.43 -9.65 21.26
CA PHE A 428 7.40 -9.51 20.18
C PHE A 428 6.79 -8.64 19.10
N PHE A 429 7.48 -7.57 18.73
CA PHE A 429 7.03 -6.63 17.70
C PHE A 429 8.00 -6.71 16.52
N PHE A 430 7.43 -6.94 15.35
CA PHE A 430 8.14 -7.03 14.09
C PHE A 430 7.66 -5.91 13.19
N ASP A 431 8.57 -5.07 12.72
CA ASP A 431 8.24 -4.01 11.76
C ASP A 431 7.84 -4.62 10.41
N HIS A 432 8.54 -5.70 10.02
CA HIS A 432 8.34 -6.39 8.76
C HIS A 432 8.69 -7.88 8.87
N LEU A 433 7.79 -8.75 8.43
CA LEU A 433 8.00 -10.18 8.29
C LEU A 433 7.73 -10.61 6.85
N GLY A 434 8.75 -11.10 6.15
CA GLY A 434 8.59 -11.67 4.83
C GLY A 434 7.81 -12.99 4.83
N LYS A 435 7.30 -13.41 3.67
CA LYS A 435 6.78 -14.78 3.50
C LYS A 435 7.85 -15.81 3.89
N GLY A 436 7.50 -16.78 4.74
CA GLY A 436 8.46 -17.78 5.16
C GLY A 436 8.13 -18.45 6.49
N VAL A 437 9.12 -19.14 7.05
CA VAL A 437 9.05 -19.80 8.33
C VAL A 437 10.17 -19.27 9.22
N TYR A 438 9.80 -18.78 10.39
CA TYR A 438 10.72 -18.22 11.37
C TYR A 438 10.63 -18.99 12.67
N VAL A 439 11.75 -19.16 13.35
CA VAL A 439 11.83 -19.81 14.66
C VAL A 439 12.37 -18.81 15.66
N LEU A 440 11.57 -18.54 16.69
CA LEU A 440 11.90 -17.68 17.80
C LEU A 440 11.97 -18.51 19.08
N GLU A 441 13.04 -18.35 19.84
CA GLU A 441 13.20 -19.03 21.12
C GLU A 441 13.45 -18.04 22.25
N HIS A 442 12.76 -18.26 23.35
CA HIS A 442 13.03 -17.57 24.61
C HIS A 442 12.86 -18.51 25.80
N SER A 443 13.41 -18.13 26.95
CA SER A 443 13.53 -19.07 28.06
C SER A 443 12.86 -18.56 29.31
N TYR A 444 12.35 -19.51 30.09
CA TYR A 444 11.80 -19.32 31.43
C TYR A 444 12.52 -20.18 32.44
N ARG A 445 12.41 -19.81 33.69
CA ARG A 445 12.76 -20.65 34.84
C ARG A 445 11.48 -20.98 35.62
N ILE A 446 11.38 -22.19 36.10
CA ILE A 446 10.26 -22.58 36.97
C ILE A 446 10.62 -22.03 38.38
N ALA A 447 9.77 -21.15 38.89
CA ALA A 447 9.95 -20.47 40.17
C ALA A 447 9.07 -21.04 41.29
N ARG A 448 7.96 -21.70 40.94
CA ARG A 448 7.00 -22.28 41.89
C ARG A 448 6.45 -23.61 41.40
#